data_144487531044dcf7cbbd534d0097596a
#
_entry.id   144487531044dcf7cbbd534d0097596a
#
_cell.length_a   1.000
_cell.length_b   1.000
_cell.length_c   1.000
_cell.angle_alpha   90.00
_cell.angle_beta   90.00
_cell.angle_gamma   90.00
#
_symmetry.space_group_name_H-M   'P 1'
#
loop_
_entity.id
_entity.type
_entity.pdbx_description
1 polymer ?
#
loop_
_entity_poly.entity_id
_entity_poly.type
_entity_poly.pdbx_seq_one_letter_code
_entity_poly.pdbx_strand_id
1 'polypeptide(L)'
;MRKPNPEQEVLIRQKTLELLLIKEPEAISMREIAASCGVTATTIYYYYKDKDTLFENIKIECLSAMEKYIISKTDISLPPMEQLKSGMRAFRDWAFEHPRIAVLVMGRFKPNLAASGEELAKYYTANTFAIQLLDNAASQGFISIEDTRLESALLIAALWGGIESILLNRTFPDYWGKGVFFTNKMIQKLCSTL
;
A
#
# COMPACT_ATOMS: atom_id res chain seq x y z
N MET A 1 0.80 -35.64 -10.89
CA MET A 1 0.15 -34.43 -10.34
C MET A 1 0.01 -33.39 -11.44
N ARG A 2 -1.18 -32.82 -11.64
CA ARG A 2 -1.41 -31.77 -12.64
C ARG A 2 -0.66 -30.52 -12.16
N LYS A 3 0.17 -29.89 -13.01
CA LYS A 3 0.87 -28.64 -12.65
C LYS A 3 -0.16 -27.52 -12.40
N PRO A 4 0.08 -26.61 -11.44
CA PRO A 4 -0.77 -25.44 -11.26
C PRO A 4 -0.87 -24.66 -12.57
N ASN A 5 -2.10 -24.22 -12.89
CA ASN A 5 -2.31 -23.32 -14.05
C ASN A 5 -2.14 -21.86 -13.58
N PRO A 6 -1.13 -21.13 -14.08
CA PRO A 6 -0.90 -19.73 -13.67
C PRO A 6 -2.10 -18.82 -13.95
N GLU A 7 -2.82 -19.03 -15.05
CA GLU A 7 -4.01 -18.21 -15.38
C GLU A 7 -5.12 -18.40 -14.35
N GLN A 8 -5.32 -19.64 -13.88
CA GLN A 8 -6.30 -19.94 -12.83
C GLN A 8 -5.91 -19.29 -11.50
N GLU A 9 -4.64 -19.26 -11.18
CA GLU A 9 -4.13 -18.62 -9.97
C GLU A 9 -4.34 -17.10 -10.01
N VAL A 10 -4.05 -16.46 -11.13
CA VAL A 10 -4.34 -15.03 -11.36
C VAL A 10 -5.83 -14.75 -11.23
N LEU A 11 -6.69 -15.56 -11.84
CA LEU A 11 -8.14 -15.42 -11.75
C LEU A 11 -8.64 -15.50 -10.30
N ILE A 12 -8.10 -16.44 -9.51
CA ILE A 12 -8.48 -16.59 -8.10
C ILE A 12 -8.14 -15.31 -7.32
N ARG A 13 -6.93 -14.76 -7.47
CA ARG A 13 -6.53 -13.52 -6.79
C ARG A 13 -7.40 -12.34 -7.23
N GLN A 14 -7.63 -12.19 -8.52
CA GLN A 14 -8.45 -11.10 -9.07
C GLN A 14 -9.88 -11.16 -8.53
N LYS A 15 -10.55 -12.33 -8.60
CA LYS A 15 -11.92 -12.49 -8.11
C LYS A 15 -12.01 -12.32 -6.59
N THR A 16 -10.98 -12.73 -5.86
CA THR A 16 -10.91 -12.50 -4.41
C THR A 16 -10.74 -11.03 -4.09
N LEU A 17 -9.90 -10.29 -4.83
CA LEU A 17 -9.76 -8.85 -4.66
C LEU A 17 -11.09 -8.12 -4.95
N GLU A 18 -11.82 -8.50 -6.00
CA GLU A 18 -13.15 -7.96 -6.28
C GLU A 18 -14.11 -8.13 -5.09
N LEU A 19 -14.09 -9.30 -4.43
CA LEU A 19 -14.87 -9.55 -3.21
C LEU A 19 -14.42 -8.69 -2.03
N LEU A 20 -13.10 -8.56 -1.82
CA LEU A 20 -12.51 -7.75 -0.75
C LEU A 20 -12.81 -6.25 -0.89
N LEU A 21 -13.09 -5.78 -2.11
CA LEU A 21 -13.46 -4.39 -2.34
C LEU A 21 -14.92 -4.07 -1.95
N ILE A 22 -15.76 -5.10 -1.75
CA ILE A 22 -17.19 -4.92 -1.44
C ILE A 22 -17.63 -5.56 -0.13
N LYS A 23 -16.79 -6.43 0.46
CA LYS A 23 -17.07 -7.16 1.71
C LYS A 23 -15.90 -7.07 2.68
N GLU A 24 -16.20 -7.23 3.97
CA GLU A 24 -15.17 -7.40 4.97
C GLU A 24 -14.47 -8.76 4.80
N PRO A 25 -13.14 -8.83 5.05
CA PRO A 25 -12.36 -10.07 4.90
C PRO A 25 -12.95 -11.26 5.66
N GLU A 26 -13.50 -11.04 6.85
CA GLU A 26 -14.09 -12.06 7.71
C GLU A 26 -15.36 -12.66 7.11
N ALA A 27 -16.12 -11.87 6.34
CA ALA A 27 -17.37 -12.29 5.69
C ALA A 27 -17.15 -13.12 4.41
N ILE A 28 -15.93 -13.18 3.90
CA ILE A 28 -15.61 -13.93 2.67
C ILE A 28 -15.17 -15.35 3.02
N SER A 29 -15.78 -16.34 2.36
CA SER A 29 -15.43 -17.76 2.51
C SER A 29 -14.71 -18.31 1.27
N MET A 30 -13.90 -19.37 1.46
CA MET A 30 -13.26 -20.09 0.34
C MET A 30 -14.27 -20.69 -0.66
N ARG A 31 -15.49 -21.03 -0.20
CA ARG A 31 -16.58 -21.48 -1.08
C ARG A 31 -17.11 -20.35 -1.95
N GLU A 32 -17.24 -19.17 -1.41
CA GLU A 32 -17.68 -17.98 -2.15
C GLU A 32 -16.64 -17.56 -3.18
N ILE A 33 -15.35 -17.60 -2.84
CA ILE A 33 -14.24 -17.36 -3.78
C ILE A 33 -14.30 -18.38 -4.92
N ALA A 34 -14.50 -19.65 -4.60
CA ALA A 34 -14.61 -20.71 -5.61
C ALA A 34 -15.80 -20.47 -6.56
N ALA A 35 -16.95 -20.11 -6.02
CA ALA A 35 -18.14 -19.79 -6.80
C ALA A 35 -17.89 -18.59 -7.74
N SER A 36 -17.22 -17.52 -7.27
CA SER A 36 -16.89 -16.36 -8.09
C SER A 36 -15.91 -16.66 -9.24
N CYS A 37 -15.10 -17.73 -9.07
CA CYS A 37 -14.16 -18.22 -10.09
C CYS A 37 -14.74 -19.30 -11.01
N GLY A 38 -15.97 -19.78 -10.75
CA GLY A 38 -16.56 -20.90 -11.48
C GLY A 38 -15.87 -22.25 -11.24
N VAL A 39 -15.26 -22.43 -10.05
CA VAL A 39 -14.53 -23.66 -9.69
C VAL A 39 -15.03 -24.25 -8.36
N THR A 40 -14.49 -25.40 -7.97
CA THR A 40 -14.78 -26.00 -6.65
C THR A 40 -13.88 -25.44 -5.56
N ALA A 41 -14.32 -25.48 -4.30
CA ALA A 41 -13.48 -25.10 -3.17
C ALA A 41 -12.16 -25.93 -3.11
N THR A 42 -12.21 -27.21 -3.47
CA THR A 42 -11.03 -28.06 -3.59
C THR A 42 -10.00 -27.50 -4.57
N THR A 43 -10.47 -26.87 -5.65
CA THR A 43 -9.58 -26.20 -6.62
C THR A 43 -8.87 -25.02 -5.96
N ILE A 44 -9.55 -24.21 -5.16
CA ILE A 44 -8.90 -23.10 -4.44
C ILE A 44 -7.85 -23.62 -3.47
N TYR A 45 -8.18 -24.63 -2.66
CA TYR A 45 -7.24 -25.25 -1.71
C TYR A 45 -6.02 -25.91 -2.38
N TYR A 46 -6.09 -26.21 -3.65
CA TYR A 46 -4.93 -26.69 -4.42
C TYR A 46 -3.88 -25.56 -4.63
N TYR A 47 -4.31 -24.29 -4.75
CA TYR A 47 -3.43 -23.14 -4.93
C TYR A 47 -3.05 -22.47 -3.61
N TYR A 48 -3.98 -22.39 -2.66
CA TYR A 48 -3.82 -21.68 -1.40
C TYR A 48 -4.25 -22.55 -0.22
N LYS A 49 -3.32 -22.79 0.70
CA LYS A 49 -3.55 -23.61 1.88
C LYS A 49 -4.78 -23.17 2.68
N ASP A 50 -4.95 -21.87 2.83
CA ASP A 50 -6.04 -21.26 3.58
C ASP A 50 -6.35 -19.85 3.03
N LYS A 51 -7.38 -19.23 3.59
CA LYS A 51 -7.86 -17.91 3.22
C LYS A 51 -6.81 -16.82 3.52
N ASP A 52 -6.10 -16.95 4.63
CA ASP A 52 -5.13 -15.96 5.08
C ASP A 52 -3.93 -15.92 4.13
N THR A 53 -3.45 -17.08 3.70
CA THR A 53 -2.40 -17.18 2.67
C THR A 53 -2.82 -16.52 1.35
N LEU A 54 -4.05 -16.73 0.90
CA LEU A 54 -4.56 -16.08 -0.31
C LEU A 54 -4.64 -14.55 -0.14
N PHE A 55 -5.16 -14.07 0.99
CA PHE A 55 -5.29 -12.65 1.26
C PHE A 55 -3.93 -11.96 1.40
N GLU A 56 -2.97 -12.64 2.01
CA GLU A 56 -1.59 -12.17 2.11
C GLU A 56 -0.94 -11.99 0.74
N ASN A 57 -1.11 -12.94 -0.16
CA ASN A 57 -0.62 -12.81 -1.55
C ASN A 57 -1.24 -11.60 -2.27
N ILE A 58 -2.55 -11.40 -2.12
CA ILE A 58 -3.25 -10.25 -2.70
C ILE A 58 -2.71 -8.94 -2.12
N LYS A 59 -2.49 -8.87 -0.81
CA LYS A 59 -1.90 -7.69 -0.16
C LYS A 59 -0.53 -7.36 -0.73
N ILE A 60 0.36 -8.34 -0.81
CA ILE A 60 1.72 -8.16 -1.36
C ILE A 60 1.66 -7.68 -2.82
N GLU A 61 0.76 -8.24 -3.62
CA GLU A 61 0.56 -7.81 -5.01
C GLU A 61 0.09 -6.35 -5.11
N CYS A 62 -0.86 -5.94 -4.27
CA CYS A 62 -1.33 -4.56 -4.21
C CYS A 62 -0.24 -3.59 -3.71
N LEU A 63 0.56 -3.98 -2.70
CA LEU A 63 1.69 -3.19 -2.21
C LEU A 63 2.76 -3.01 -3.30
N SER A 64 3.07 -4.07 -4.04
CA SER A 64 4.02 -4.00 -5.17
C SER A 64 3.50 -3.10 -6.29
N ALA A 65 2.20 -3.13 -6.59
CA ALA A 65 1.59 -2.24 -7.58
C ALA A 65 1.66 -0.77 -7.11
N MET A 66 1.38 -0.51 -5.85
CA MET A 66 1.51 0.82 -5.23
C MET A 66 2.95 1.35 -5.33
N GLU A 67 3.93 0.53 -4.95
CA GLU A 67 5.35 0.91 -5.02
C GLU A 67 5.76 1.27 -6.45
N LYS A 68 5.44 0.42 -7.43
CA LYS A 68 5.74 0.68 -8.84
C LYS A 68 5.12 1.99 -9.33
N TYR A 69 3.89 2.28 -8.91
CA TYR A 69 3.24 3.55 -9.22
C TYR A 69 4.03 4.72 -8.61
N ILE A 70 4.34 4.66 -7.31
CA ILE A 70 5.08 5.73 -6.61
C ILE A 70 6.40 5.99 -7.30
N ILE A 71 7.21 4.95 -7.57
CA ILE A 71 8.50 5.07 -8.25
C ILE A 71 8.32 5.72 -9.63
N SER A 72 7.34 5.26 -10.42
CA SER A 72 7.10 5.76 -11.77
C SER A 72 6.64 7.23 -11.83
N LYS A 73 6.03 7.72 -10.76
CA LYS A 73 5.48 9.09 -10.66
C LYS A 73 6.39 10.04 -9.89
N THR A 74 7.42 9.53 -9.21
CA THR A 74 8.39 10.36 -8.51
C THR A 74 9.36 10.97 -9.51
N ASP A 75 9.45 12.29 -9.55
CA ASP A 75 10.39 13.00 -10.42
C ASP A 75 11.76 13.10 -9.72
N ILE A 76 12.66 12.22 -10.12
CA ILE A 76 14.04 12.14 -9.59
C ILE A 76 14.99 13.18 -10.22
N SER A 77 14.56 13.99 -11.17
CA SER A 77 15.36 15.09 -11.75
C SER A 77 15.32 16.37 -10.89
N LEU A 78 14.38 16.43 -9.94
CA LEU A 78 14.21 17.56 -9.02
C LEU A 78 15.30 17.59 -7.93
N PRO A 79 15.51 18.73 -7.24
CA PRO A 79 16.32 18.77 -6.02
C PRO A 79 15.83 17.78 -4.96
N PRO A 80 16.69 17.23 -4.09
CA PRO A 80 16.36 16.11 -3.19
C PRO A 80 15.07 16.32 -2.35
N MET A 81 14.85 17.49 -1.79
CA MET A 81 13.62 17.76 -1.03
C MET A 81 12.36 17.79 -1.90
N GLU A 82 12.47 18.19 -3.15
CA GLU A 82 11.35 18.14 -4.09
C GLU A 82 11.12 16.73 -4.63
N GLN A 83 12.17 15.89 -4.75
CA GLN A 83 12.02 14.44 -5.01
C GLN A 83 11.20 13.77 -3.90
N LEU A 84 11.54 14.03 -2.61
CA LEU A 84 10.80 13.52 -1.46
C LEU A 84 9.32 13.94 -1.51
N LYS A 85 9.05 15.24 -1.71
CA LYS A 85 7.68 15.73 -1.86
C LYS A 85 6.95 15.12 -3.06
N SER A 86 7.66 14.88 -4.17
CA SER A 86 7.12 14.22 -5.36
C SER A 86 6.68 12.78 -5.05
N GLY A 87 7.52 12.01 -4.34
CA GLY A 87 7.17 10.66 -3.88
C GLY A 87 5.96 10.64 -2.93
N MET A 88 5.92 11.58 -1.99
CA MET A 88 4.76 11.71 -1.08
C MET A 88 3.46 12.06 -1.82
N ARG A 89 3.54 12.93 -2.85
CA ARG A 89 2.39 13.22 -3.73
C ARG A 89 1.97 12.00 -4.53
N ALA A 90 2.93 11.24 -5.08
CA ALA A 90 2.65 10.01 -5.82
C ALA A 90 1.93 8.97 -4.94
N PHE A 91 2.36 8.78 -3.69
CA PHE A 91 1.64 7.91 -2.74
C PHE A 91 0.21 8.38 -2.48
N ARG A 92 0.01 9.67 -2.23
CA ARG A 92 -1.33 10.26 -2.09
C ARG A 92 -2.20 10.04 -3.32
N ASP A 93 -1.66 10.32 -4.51
CA ASP A 93 -2.41 10.23 -5.76
C ASP A 93 -2.84 8.80 -6.03
N TRP A 94 -1.94 7.82 -5.81
CA TRP A 94 -2.32 6.41 -5.86
C TRP A 94 -3.46 6.06 -4.90
N ALA A 95 -3.40 6.55 -3.67
CA ALA A 95 -4.44 6.27 -2.67
C ALA A 95 -5.79 6.91 -3.05
N PHE A 96 -5.80 8.07 -3.68
CA PHE A 96 -7.02 8.73 -4.14
C PHE A 96 -7.57 8.12 -5.44
N GLU A 97 -6.70 7.59 -6.31
CA GLU A 97 -7.11 6.84 -7.50
C GLU A 97 -7.67 5.45 -7.15
N HIS A 98 -7.18 4.85 -6.05
CA HIS A 98 -7.55 3.50 -5.60
C HIS A 98 -8.05 3.46 -4.15
N PRO A 99 -9.06 4.26 -3.75
CA PRO A 99 -9.39 4.49 -2.34
C PRO A 99 -9.76 3.21 -1.58
N ARG A 100 -10.50 2.29 -2.20
CA ARG A 100 -10.88 1.02 -1.56
C ARG A 100 -9.69 0.10 -1.35
N ILE A 101 -8.80 0.01 -2.35
CA ILE A 101 -7.57 -0.79 -2.24
C ILE A 101 -6.65 -0.18 -1.18
N ALA A 102 -6.48 1.14 -1.16
CA ALA A 102 -5.63 1.83 -0.20
C ALA A 102 -6.10 1.56 1.25
N VAL A 103 -7.39 1.72 1.54
CA VAL A 103 -7.95 1.42 2.86
C VAL A 103 -7.81 -0.05 3.22
N LEU A 104 -8.02 -0.96 2.26
CA LEU A 104 -7.85 -2.40 2.48
C LEU A 104 -6.41 -2.74 2.86
N VAL A 105 -5.44 -2.30 2.04
CA VAL A 105 -4.03 -2.67 2.17
C VAL A 105 -3.37 -2.00 3.37
N MET A 106 -3.65 -0.74 3.61
CA MET A 106 -3.00 0.04 4.69
C MET A 106 -3.72 -0.10 6.03
N GLY A 107 -5.05 -0.32 6.04
CA GLY A 107 -5.85 -0.27 7.26
C GLY A 107 -6.33 -1.62 7.79
N ARG A 108 -6.58 -2.61 6.93
CA ARG A 108 -7.30 -3.84 7.33
C ARG A 108 -6.45 -5.09 7.40
N PHE A 109 -5.41 -5.18 6.60
CA PHE A 109 -4.52 -6.33 6.64
C PHE A 109 -3.49 -6.21 7.76
N LYS A 110 -3.45 -7.19 8.63
CA LYS A 110 -2.38 -7.33 9.62
C LYS A 110 -1.18 -8.03 8.98
N PRO A 111 0.06 -7.57 9.23
CA PRO A 111 1.22 -8.32 8.78
C PRO A 111 1.30 -9.65 9.53
N ASN A 112 1.83 -10.68 8.87
CA ASN A 112 2.18 -11.92 9.54
C ASN A 112 3.43 -11.68 10.42
N LEU A 113 3.22 -11.49 11.72
CA LEU A 113 4.31 -11.22 12.67
C LEU A 113 5.29 -12.40 12.85
N ALA A 114 4.91 -13.60 12.38
CA ALA A 114 5.79 -14.78 12.37
C ALA A 114 6.63 -14.89 11.09
N ALA A 115 6.46 -13.97 10.13
CA ALA A 115 7.20 -13.97 8.89
C ALA A 115 8.70 -13.69 9.12
N SER A 116 9.56 -14.32 8.31
CA SER A 116 11.00 -14.07 8.30
C SER A 116 11.34 -12.68 7.76
N GLY A 117 12.58 -12.23 7.95
CA GLY A 117 13.03 -10.92 7.50
C GLY A 117 12.79 -10.66 6.00
N GLU A 118 13.01 -11.68 5.13
CA GLU A 118 12.76 -11.56 3.69
C GLU A 118 11.25 -11.48 3.33
N GLU A 119 10.42 -12.19 4.08
CA GLU A 119 8.97 -12.12 3.89
C GLU A 119 8.44 -10.77 4.37
N LEU A 120 8.93 -10.27 5.52
CA LEU A 120 8.58 -8.95 6.01
C LEU A 120 9.02 -7.84 5.04
N ALA A 121 10.17 -7.97 4.39
CA ALA A 121 10.65 -6.99 3.43
C ALA A 121 9.64 -6.70 2.30
N LYS A 122 8.86 -7.71 1.88
CA LYS A 122 7.82 -7.56 0.85
C LYS A 122 6.69 -6.60 1.25
N TYR A 123 6.46 -6.40 2.55
CA TYR A 123 5.46 -5.46 3.05
C TYR A 123 5.95 -4.02 3.12
N TYR A 124 7.28 -3.81 3.10
CA TYR A 124 7.90 -2.51 3.35
C TYR A 124 8.69 -1.98 2.16
N THR A 125 8.37 -2.44 0.94
CA THR A 125 9.09 -2.03 -0.29
C THR A 125 8.95 -0.53 -0.55
N ALA A 126 7.75 0.05 -0.38
CA ALA A 126 7.55 1.49 -0.50
C ALA A 126 8.33 2.29 0.57
N ASN A 127 8.52 1.73 1.77
CA ASN A 127 9.36 2.34 2.80
C ASN A 127 10.82 2.38 2.36
N THR A 128 11.30 1.33 1.69
CA THR A 128 12.68 1.29 1.16
C THR A 128 12.93 2.43 0.17
N PHE A 129 11.98 2.71 -0.71
CA PHE A 129 12.09 3.84 -1.64
C PHE A 129 12.06 5.20 -0.90
N ALA A 130 11.21 5.36 0.10
CA ALA A 130 11.17 6.57 0.93
C ALA A 130 12.49 6.80 1.69
N ILE A 131 13.11 5.72 2.22
CA ILE A 131 14.43 5.76 2.85
C ILE A 131 15.48 6.23 1.84
N GLN A 132 15.49 5.70 0.62
CA GLN A 132 16.45 6.14 -0.43
C GLN A 132 16.33 7.63 -0.74
N LEU A 133 15.10 8.19 -0.78
CA LEU A 133 14.88 9.62 -1.00
C LEU A 133 15.40 10.46 0.19
N LEU A 134 15.22 9.98 1.42
CA LEU A 134 15.73 10.65 2.63
C LEU A 134 17.25 10.58 2.69
N ASP A 135 17.86 9.42 2.45
CA ASP A 135 19.31 9.23 2.41
C ASP A 135 19.95 10.13 1.34
N ASN A 136 19.32 10.25 0.17
CA ASN A 136 19.79 11.16 -0.87
C ASN A 136 19.76 12.63 -0.41
N ALA A 137 18.70 13.06 0.27
CA ALA A 137 18.60 14.42 0.78
C ALA A 137 19.61 14.69 1.92
N ALA A 138 19.83 13.74 2.80
CA ALA A 138 20.78 13.82 3.90
C ALA A 138 22.23 13.84 3.39
N SER A 139 22.60 12.98 2.45
CA SER A 139 23.94 12.92 1.87
C SER A 139 24.34 14.19 1.13
N GLN A 140 23.38 14.95 0.63
CA GLN A 140 23.60 16.23 -0.02
C GLN A 140 23.48 17.44 0.94
N GLY A 141 23.27 17.20 2.25
CA GLY A 141 23.23 18.24 3.27
C GLY A 141 21.94 19.06 3.30
N PHE A 142 20.85 18.59 2.68
CA PHE A 142 19.57 19.28 2.72
C PHE A 142 18.81 19.07 4.02
N ILE A 143 19.03 17.94 4.71
CA ILE A 143 18.40 17.57 5.98
C ILE A 143 19.44 16.91 6.89
N SER A 144 19.17 16.91 8.21
CA SER A 144 20.01 16.23 9.21
C SER A 144 19.15 15.20 9.95
N ILE A 145 19.33 13.93 9.62
CA ILE A 145 18.55 12.81 10.16
C ILE A 145 19.49 11.80 10.82
N GLU A 146 19.20 11.40 12.06
CA GLU A 146 19.96 10.36 12.78
C GLU A 146 19.52 8.94 12.35
N ASP A 147 18.23 8.73 12.12
CA ASP A 147 17.64 7.44 11.72
C ASP A 147 16.63 7.63 10.58
N THR A 148 17.09 7.43 9.34
CA THR A 148 16.26 7.54 8.14
C THR A 148 15.13 6.52 8.08
N ARG A 149 15.28 5.36 8.75
CA ARG A 149 14.21 4.34 8.80
C ARG A 149 13.06 4.81 9.71
N LEU A 150 13.41 5.35 10.89
CA LEU A 150 12.43 5.91 11.80
C LEU A 150 11.71 7.09 11.14
N GLU A 151 12.46 8.01 10.52
CA GLU A 151 11.88 9.18 9.86
C GLU A 151 10.96 8.80 8.71
N SER A 152 11.37 7.84 7.87
CA SER A 152 10.51 7.27 6.82
C SER A 152 9.19 6.72 7.38
N ALA A 153 9.26 5.96 8.49
CA ALA A 153 8.07 5.40 9.12
C ALA A 153 7.14 6.50 9.66
N LEU A 154 7.68 7.54 10.28
CA LEU A 154 6.91 8.70 10.78
C LEU A 154 6.23 9.46 9.65
N LEU A 155 6.95 9.76 8.56
CA LEU A 155 6.40 10.45 7.39
C LEU A 155 5.26 9.66 6.74
N ILE A 156 5.45 8.35 6.54
CA ILE A 156 4.44 7.48 5.92
C ILE A 156 3.22 7.37 6.84
N ALA A 157 3.41 7.15 8.13
CA ALA A 157 2.31 7.05 9.10
C ALA A 157 1.50 8.35 9.18
N ALA A 158 2.17 9.49 9.24
CA ALA A 158 1.51 10.80 9.28
C ALA A 158 0.75 11.07 7.98
N LEU A 159 1.38 10.87 6.82
CA LEU A 159 0.76 11.11 5.52
C LEU A 159 -0.44 10.18 5.29
N TRP A 160 -0.30 8.89 5.64
CA TRP A 160 -1.40 7.93 5.57
C TRP A 160 -2.58 8.35 6.46
N GLY A 161 -2.32 8.74 7.71
CA GLY A 161 -3.36 9.21 8.62
C GLY A 161 -4.16 10.40 8.05
N GLY A 162 -3.49 11.33 7.38
CA GLY A 162 -4.14 12.43 6.67
C GLY A 162 -4.96 11.97 5.45
N ILE A 163 -4.41 11.07 4.64
CA ILE A 163 -5.11 10.48 3.48
C ILE A 163 -6.34 9.72 3.96
N GLU A 164 -6.19 8.82 4.92
CA GLU A 164 -7.28 8.02 5.48
C GLU A 164 -8.39 8.89 6.07
N SER A 165 -8.02 9.98 6.76
CA SER A 165 -9.00 10.92 7.33
C SER A 165 -9.87 11.59 6.25
N ILE A 166 -9.32 11.82 5.06
CA ILE A 166 -10.09 12.32 3.90
C ILE A 166 -10.94 11.21 3.30
N LEU A 167 -10.35 10.03 3.03
CA LEU A 167 -11.05 8.91 2.39
C LEU A 167 -12.25 8.41 3.19
N LEU A 168 -12.16 8.46 4.51
CA LEU A 168 -13.19 8.00 5.45
C LEU A 168 -14.04 9.15 6.04
N ASN A 169 -13.90 10.38 5.53
CA ASN A 169 -14.62 11.56 6.03
C ASN A 169 -14.48 11.76 7.54
N ARG A 170 -13.28 11.54 8.10
CA ARG A 170 -12.98 11.69 9.54
C ARG A 170 -12.41 13.05 9.94
N THR A 171 -12.27 13.96 8.98
CA THR A 171 -11.87 15.36 9.24
C THR A 171 -13.07 16.29 9.16
N PHE A 172 -12.86 17.61 9.33
CA PHE A 172 -13.94 18.60 9.23
C PHE A 172 -14.57 18.58 7.82
N PRO A 173 -15.91 18.74 7.72
CA PRO A 173 -16.63 18.70 6.43
C PRO A 173 -16.08 19.67 5.37
N ASP A 174 -15.52 20.80 5.80
CA ASP A 174 -14.90 21.80 4.91
C ASP A 174 -13.76 21.25 4.05
N TYR A 175 -13.17 20.11 4.42
CA TYR A 175 -12.04 19.48 3.73
C TYR A 175 -12.42 18.22 2.94
N TRP A 176 -13.65 17.70 3.04
CA TRP A 176 -14.03 16.43 2.38
C TRP A 176 -13.86 16.52 0.86
N GLY A 177 -14.16 17.48 0.18
CA GLY A 177 -13.91 17.60 -1.27
C GLY A 177 -12.52 18.20 -1.62
N LYS A 178 -11.64 18.42 -0.64
CA LYS A 178 -10.37 19.14 -0.81
C LYS A 178 -9.15 18.29 -0.44
N GLY A 179 -9.20 16.98 -0.67
CA GLY A 179 -8.16 16.04 -0.24
C GLY A 179 -6.76 16.39 -0.74
N VAL A 180 -6.63 16.81 -2.00
CA VAL A 180 -5.34 17.23 -2.59
C VAL A 180 -4.81 18.50 -1.90
N PHE A 181 -5.65 19.49 -1.64
CA PHE A 181 -5.26 20.71 -0.91
C PHE A 181 -4.79 20.37 0.51
N PHE A 182 -5.59 19.58 1.25
CA PHE A 182 -5.30 19.17 2.62
C PHE A 182 -3.94 18.44 2.69
N THR A 183 -3.75 17.43 1.87
CA THR A 183 -2.53 16.61 1.86
C THR A 183 -1.31 17.38 1.34
N ASN A 184 -1.46 18.33 0.41
CA ASN A 184 -0.36 19.21 0.01
C ASN A 184 0.14 20.07 1.18
N LYS A 185 -0.78 20.63 1.99
CA LYS A 185 -0.41 21.38 3.21
C LYS A 185 0.29 20.49 4.23
N MET A 186 -0.16 19.26 4.36
CA MET A 186 0.46 18.28 5.23
C MET A 186 1.87 17.91 4.77
N ILE A 187 2.08 17.61 3.50
CA ILE A 187 3.39 17.32 2.90
C ILE A 187 4.35 18.50 3.14
N GLN A 188 3.89 19.75 2.93
CA GLN A 188 4.70 20.95 3.20
C GLN A 188 5.15 21.01 4.67
N LYS A 189 4.22 20.77 5.61
CA LYS A 189 4.54 20.78 7.06
C LYS A 189 5.52 19.67 7.43
N LEU A 190 5.27 18.44 7.01
CA LEU A 190 6.14 17.29 7.29
C LEU A 190 7.56 17.52 6.76
N CYS A 191 7.71 18.00 5.53
CA CYS A 191 9.04 18.29 4.98
C CYS A 191 9.71 19.54 5.59
N SER A 192 9.00 20.40 6.31
CA SER A 192 9.60 21.56 6.98
C SER A 192 10.14 21.21 8.38
N THR A 193 9.90 20.01 8.88
CA THR A 193 10.41 19.52 10.18
C THR A 193 11.64 18.64 10.05
N LEU A 194 12.06 18.30 8.84
CA LEU A 194 13.29 17.59 8.49
C LEU A 194 14.49 18.55 8.43
#